data_13e22373d9d93155e0fb9b7fecf786bf
#
_entry.id   13e22373d9d93155e0fb9b7fecf786bf
#
_cell.length_a   1.000
_cell.length_b   1.000
_cell.length_c   1.000
_cell.angle_alpha   90.00
_cell.angle_beta   90.00
_cell.angle_gamma   90.00
#
_symmetry.space_group_name_H-M   'P 1'
#
loop_
_entity.id
_entity.type
_entity.pdbx_description
1 polymer ?
#
loop_
_entity_poly.entity_id
_entity_poly.type
_entity_poly.pdbx_seq_one_letter_code
_entity_poly.pdbx_strand_id
1 'polypeptide(L)'
;MSDKPLTDLTFSSFELHPALQAGLEGAGFTRCTPIQALTLPVALAGGDVAGQAQTGTGKTLAFLVAVVNRLLSRPALADRKAEDPRALILAPTRELAIQIHKDAVKFGSDLGLRFALVYGGVDYDKQREILQQGVDVIIATPGRLIDYVKQHKVVSLHACEICVLDEADRMFDLGFIKDIRFLLRRMPERTTRQTLLFSATLSHRVLELAYEHMNEPQKLVVEAETVTAARVRQKIYFPADDEKIPLLLGLLSRSEGARTMVFVNTKVFVERVARSLEKAGYRVGVLSGDVPQKKRESLLNRFQKGQLEILVATDVAARGLHIDGIKYVYNYDLPFDAEDYVHRIGRTARLGEEGDAISFACERYAMSLPDIEAYIEQKIPSEPVTKELMTALPRPERPATVAGEDGDENESVGQIFREAREARAAEEERRGGGRSGGRSGAGRGERREGERSGERRSRGPRRPRVEGEQGATAPVEGAGSGTPAQAPRPPRPPRAEGAPELAADGERKPRKRRRRRHGRPVEGGEAMVANGSAGNGASPVTPVHVVAKPVRSTDAADSFLTRIGRKIRRMLSGG
;
A
#
# COMPACT_ATOMS: atom_id res chain seq x y z
N MET A 1 -4.19 23.64 19.24
CA MET A 1 -2.77 23.22 19.37
C MET A 1 -2.79 21.78 19.81
N SER A 2 -2.24 20.85 19.04
CA SER A 2 -2.33 19.41 19.33
C SER A 2 -1.48 19.07 20.56
N ASP A 3 -2.05 18.41 21.54
CA ASP A 3 -1.38 17.87 22.73
C ASP A 3 -0.46 16.68 22.40
N LYS A 4 0.47 16.87 21.45
CA LYS A 4 1.55 15.89 21.31
C LYS A 4 2.49 16.10 22.49
N PRO A 5 2.96 15.03 23.16
CA PRO A 5 3.97 15.18 24.18
C PRO A 5 5.20 15.84 23.54
N LEU A 6 5.54 17.04 23.97
CA LEU A 6 6.70 17.77 23.52
C LEU A 6 7.81 17.64 24.56
N THR A 7 9.02 17.45 24.07
CA THR A 7 10.23 17.45 24.91
C THR A 7 10.70 18.89 25.16
N ASP A 8 11.72 19.06 26.02
CA ASP A 8 12.34 20.37 26.23
C ASP A 8 13.32 20.74 25.11
N LEU A 9 13.67 19.78 24.24
CA LEU A 9 14.57 20.00 23.12
C LEU A 9 13.87 20.82 22.02
N THR A 10 14.54 21.86 21.53
CA THR A 10 14.04 22.77 20.50
C THR A 10 14.71 22.50 19.16
N PHE A 11 14.01 22.80 18.05
CA PHE A 11 14.63 22.70 16.70
C PHE A 11 15.79 23.69 16.53
N SER A 12 15.77 24.81 17.25
CA SER A 12 16.86 25.81 17.22
C SER A 12 18.14 25.35 17.90
N SER A 13 18.12 24.27 18.66
CA SER A 13 19.32 23.68 19.27
C SER A 13 20.15 22.82 18.30
N PHE A 14 19.63 22.55 17.10
CA PHE A 14 20.34 21.79 16.09
C PHE A 14 21.00 22.70 15.05
N GLU A 15 22.12 22.25 14.51
CA GLU A 15 22.79 22.88 13.36
C GLU A 15 22.04 22.58 12.06
N LEU A 16 20.94 23.30 11.82
CA LEU A 16 20.16 23.19 10.60
C LEU A 16 20.56 24.25 9.58
N HIS A 17 20.40 23.93 8.30
CA HIS A 17 20.53 24.94 7.24
C HIS A 17 19.65 26.16 7.57
N PRO A 18 20.16 27.41 7.45
CA PRO A 18 19.45 28.61 7.92
C PRO A 18 18.04 28.77 7.35
N ALA A 19 17.84 28.45 6.06
CA ALA A 19 16.53 28.52 5.43
C ALA A 19 15.56 27.49 6.01
N LEU A 20 16.03 26.29 6.36
CA LEU A 20 15.22 25.24 6.99
C LEU A 20 14.83 25.64 8.41
N GLN A 21 15.81 26.14 9.18
CA GLN A 21 15.60 26.65 10.55
C GLN A 21 14.50 27.71 10.58
N ALA A 22 14.64 28.73 9.77
CA ALA A 22 13.68 29.82 9.69
C ALA A 22 12.28 29.36 9.26
N GLY A 23 12.20 28.36 8.38
CA GLY A 23 10.94 27.76 7.99
C GLY A 23 10.24 27.05 9.15
N LEU A 24 10.98 26.27 9.93
CA LEU A 24 10.45 25.58 11.12
C LEU A 24 9.92 26.58 12.16
N GLU A 25 10.70 27.62 12.47
CA GLU A 25 10.31 28.69 13.40
C GLU A 25 9.06 29.42 12.90
N GLY A 26 9.03 29.79 11.62
CA GLY A 26 7.91 30.47 10.99
C GLY A 26 6.61 29.68 10.97
N ALA A 27 6.70 28.35 11.03
CA ALA A 27 5.57 27.44 11.12
C ALA A 27 5.16 27.12 12.58
N GLY A 28 5.88 27.67 13.56
CA GLY A 28 5.59 27.49 14.98
C GLY A 28 6.10 26.15 15.56
N PHE A 29 7.05 25.48 14.87
CA PHE A 29 7.73 24.32 15.45
C PHE A 29 8.91 24.81 16.26
N THR A 30 8.70 24.87 17.55
CA THR A 30 9.74 25.29 18.49
C THR A 30 10.32 24.10 19.22
N ARG A 31 9.50 23.13 19.61
CA ARG A 31 9.87 21.98 20.45
C ARG A 31 9.68 20.67 19.69
N CYS A 32 10.56 19.70 19.95
CA CYS A 32 10.53 18.38 19.33
C CYS A 32 9.57 17.44 20.04
N THR A 33 8.95 16.54 19.27
CA THR A 33 8.33 15.33 19.82
C THR A 33 9.41 14.35 20.29
N PRO A 34 9.11 13.36 21.15
CA PRO A 34 10.11 12.39 21.62
C PRO A 34 10.90 11.70 20.51
N ILE A 35 10.23 11.24 19.44
CA ILE A 35 10.92 10.60 18.32
C ILE A 35 11.81 11.57 17.55
N GLN A 36 11.42 12.83 17.42
CA GLN A 36 12.25 13.86 16.78
C GLN A 36 13.48 14.18 17.63
N ALA A 37 13.29 14.32 18.94
CA ALA A 37 14.35 14.59 19.89
C ALA A 37 15.42 13.49 19.90
N LEU A 38 15.00 12.23 19.79
CA LEU A 38 15.92 11.09 19.69
C LEU A 38 16.58 10.95 18.33
N THR A 39 15.82 11.17 17.25
CA THR A 39 16.29 10.92 15.87
C THR A 39 17.23 12.01 15.36
N LEU A 40 16.87 13.29 15.56
CA LEU A 40 17.58 14.40 14.91
C LEU A 40 19.04 14.50 15.30
N PRO A 41 19.48 14.34 16.57
CA PRO A 41 20.88 14.40 16.92
C PRO A 41 21.73 13.39 16.14
N VAL A 42 21.23 12.15 16.01
CA VAL A 42 21.93 11.07 15.33
C VAL A 42 21.92 11.26 13.82
N ALA A 43 20.72 11.55 13.25
CA ALA A 43 20.55 11.68 11.82
C ALA A 43 21.27 12.91 11.23
N LEU A 44 21.31 14.04 11.93
CA LEU A 44 22.05 15.24 11.51
C LEU A 44 23.55 15.06 11.58
N ALA A 45 24.05 14.27 12.54
CA ALA A 45 25.45 13.86 12.58
C ALA A 45 25.84 12.89 11.44
N GLY A 46 24.86 12.35 10.70
CA GLY A 46 25.07 11.43 9.59
C GLY A 46 25.01 9.96 9.99
N GLY A 47 24.63 9.64 11.22
CA GLY A 47 24.46 8.28 11.72
C GLY A 47 23.18 7.64 11.23
N ASP A 48 23.17 6.30 11.18
CA ASP A 48 21.99 5.52 10.86
C ASP A 48 21.09 5.34 12.08
N VAL A 49 19.77 5.32 11.84
CA VAL A 49 18.75 5.21 12.90
C VAL A 49 17.81 4.07 12.63
N ALA A 50 17.62 3.20 13.61
CA ALA A 50 16.52 2.24 13.69
C ALA A 50 15.52 2.72 14.76
N GLY A 51 14.52 3.50 14.33
CA GLY A 51 13.57 4.18 15.22
C GLY A 51 12.26 3.39 15.39
N GLN A 52 11.92 3.07 16.64
CA GLN A 52 10.62 2.51 16.99
C GLN A 52 9.70 3.61 17.51
N ALA A 53 8.63 3.87 16.77
CA ALA A 53 7.59 4.79 17.21
C ALA A 53 6.28 4.56 16.43
N GLN A 54 5.15 4.76 17.08
CA GLN A 54 3.82 4.61 16.48
C GLN A 54 3.52 5.67 15.41
N THR A 55 2.49 5.45 14.59
CA THR A 55 1.99 6.45 13.64
C THR A 55 1.47 7.69 14.38
N GLY A 56 1.69 8.87 13.81
CA GLY A 56 1.24 10.14 14.43
C GLY A 56 2.21 10.77 15.40
N THR A 57 3.32 10.13 15.77
CA THR A 57 4.33 10.66 16.71
C THR A 57 5.24 11.74 16.10
N GLY A 58 5.17 11.99 14.80
CA GLY A 58 5.98 13.01 14.12
C GLY A 58 7.21 12.47 13.39
N LYS A 59 7.31 11.15 13.14
CA LYS A 59 8.40 10.51 12.38
C LYS A 59 8.64 11.16 11.03
N THR A 60 7.56 11.43 10.27
CA THR A 60 7.66 12.02 8.92
C THR A 60 8.43 13.34 8.94
N LEU A 61 8.15 14.22 9.89
CA LEU A 61 8.90 15.47 10.01
C LEU A 61 10.36 15.21 10.44
N ALA A 62 10.61 14.25 11.32
CA ALA A 62 11.97 13.91 11.75
C ALA A 62 12.86 13.53 10.55
N PHE A 63 12.42 12.57 9.73
CA PHE A 63 13.25 12.16 8.60
C PHE A 63 13.24 13.17 7.45
N LEU A 64 12.16 13.90 7.19
CA LEU A 64 12.16 14.97 6.19
C LEU A 64 13.14 16.09 6.55
N VAL A 65 13.19 16.50 7.81
CA VAL A 65 14.17 17.48 8.30
C VAL A 65 15.60 16.97 8.08
N ALA A 66 15.88 15.72 8.44
CA ALA A 66 17.20 15.12 8.24
C ALA A 66 17.58 15.04 6.74
N VAL A 67 16.66 14.58 5.87
CA VAL A 67 16.87 14.48 4.42
C VAL A 67 17.12 15.86 3.83
N VAL A 68 16.24 16.81 4.06
CA VAL A 68 16.32 18.15 3.48
C VAL A 68 17.58 18.88 3.98
N ASN A 69 17.88 18.81 5.28
CA ASN A 69 19.08 19.42 5.84
C ASN A 69 20.35 18.86 5.17
N ARG A 70 20.43 17.53 5.02
CA ARG A 70 21.57 16.89 4.33
C ARG A 70 21.72 17.37 2.90
N LEU A 71 20.63 17.43 2.13
CA LEU A 71 20.66 17.83 0.72
C LEU A 71 21.04 19.31 0.53
N LEU A 72 20.69 20.16 1.47
CA LEU A 72 21.06 21.59 1.45
C LEU A 72 22.46 21.86 1.96
N SER A 73 22.93 21.12 2.98
CA SER A 73 24.18 21.40 3.68
C SER A 73 25.39 20.67 3.09
N ARG A 74 25.17 19.61 2.28
CA ARG A 74 26.27 18.80 1.72
C ARG A 74 26.18 18.75 0.20
N PRO A 75 27.32 18.77 -0.52
CA PRO A 75 27.36 18.56 -1.95
C PRO A 75 26.89 17.13 -2.28
N ALA A 76 26.35 16.94 -3.48
CA ALA A 76 26.05 15.62 -4.01
C ALA A 76 27.34 14.80 -4.21
N LEU A 77 27.20 13.48 -4.29
CA LEU A 77 28.31 12.59 -4.64
C LEU A 77 28.89 12.97 -6.01
N ALA A 78 30.22 12.86 -6.15
CA ALA A 78 30.94 13.35 -7.32
C ALA A 78 30.55 12.65 -8.64
N ASP A 79 30.08 11.41 -8.57
CA ASP A 79 29.64 10.61 -9.71
C ASP A 79 28.13 10.76 -10.03
N ARG A 80 27.41 11.62 -9.29
CA ARG A 80 26.00 11.89 -9.52
C ARG A 80 25.77 12.57 -10.86
N LYS A 81 24.88 12.03 -11.65
CA LYS A 81 24.31 12.70 -12.81
C LYS A 81 23.12 13.56 -12.40
N ALA A 82 22.78 14.56 -13.22
CA ALA A 82 21.69 15.51 -12.91
C ALA A 82 20.33 14.82 -12.75
N GLU A 83 20.11 13.69 -13.43
CA GLU A 83 18.90 12.88 -13.37
C GLU A 83 18.84 11.93 -12.17
N ASP A 84 19.98 11.61 -11.54
CA ASP A 84 20.01 10.65 -10.44
C ASP A 84 19.51 11.25 -9.14
N PRO A 85 18.65 10.53 -8.38
CA PRO A 85 18.18 11.00 -7.08
C PRO A 85 19.30 10.97 -6.04
N ARG A 86 19.27 11.94 -5.11
CA ARG A 86 20.15 11.99 -3.93
C ARG A 86 19.56 11.29 -2.72
N ALA A 87 18.23 11.21 -2.66
CA ALA A 87 17.51 10.58 -1.56
C ALA A 87 16.39 9.66 -2.07
N LEU A 88 16.18 8.57 -1.32
CA LEU A 88 15.10 7.62 -1.54
C LEU A 88 14.29 7.45 -0.24
N ILE A 89 12.97 7.61 -0.33
CA ILE A 89 12.04 7.35 0.77
C ILE A 89 11.10 6.23 0.32
N LEU A 90 11.11 5.10 1.01
CA LEU A 90 10.25 3.97 0.74
C LEU A 90 9.10 3.90 1.74
N ALA A 91 7.90 3.69 1.23
CA ALA A 91 6.68 3.50 2.00
C ALA A 91 5.97 2.21 1.56
N PRO A 92 5.33 1.44 2.48
CA PRO A 92 4.68 0.17 2.15
C PRO A 92 3.43 0.35 1.28
N THR A 93 2.75 1.49 1.41
CA THR A 93 1.47 1.74 0.73
C THR A 93 1.53 3.00 -0.13
N ARG A 94 0.65 3.02 -1.15
CA ARG A 94 0.52 4.17 -2.07
C ARG A 94 0.06 5.42 -1.33
N GLU A 95 -0.86 5.26 -0.42
CA GLU A 95 -1.45 6.33 0.37
C GLU A 95 -0.42 7.01 1.26
N LEU A 96 0.42 6.23 1.94
CA LEU A 96 1.52 6.77 2.75
C LEU A 96 2.56 7.48 1.87
N ALA A 97 2.93 6.89 0.71
CA ALA A 97 3.84 7.54 -0.23
C ALA A 97 3.28 8.89 -0.74
N ILE A 98 1.99 8.94 -1.07
CA ILE A 98 1.29 10.18 -1.48
C ILE A 98 1.32 11.21 -0.35
N GLN A 99 1.07 10.79 0.89
CA GLN A 99 1.10 11.68 2.05
C GLN A 99 2.50 12.25 2.29
N ILE A 100 3.51 11.37 2.35
CA ILE A 100 4.91 11.80 2.53
C ILE A 100 5.31 12.76 1.40
N HIS A 101 4.91 12.48 0.16
CA HIS A 101 5.21 13.35 -0.98
C HIS A 101 4.52 14.72 -0.85
N LYS A 102 3.26 14.76 -0.47
CA LYS A 102 2.55 16.04 -0.23
C LYS A 102 3.27 16.87 0.83
N ASP A 103 3.68 16.23 1.92
CA ASP A 103 4.40 16.89 2.99
C ASP A 103 5.79 17.34 2.54
N ALA A 104 6.52 16.48 1.81
CA ALA A 104 7.85 16.79 1.28
C ALA A 104 7.84 17.96 0.28
N VAL A 105 6.87 17.99 -0.65
CA VAL A 105 6.73 19.09 -1.63
C VAL A 105 6.43 20.42 -0.95
N LYS A 106 5.50 20.43 0.00
CA LYS A 106 5.17 21.65 0.76
C LYS A 106 6.33 22.17 1.59
N PHE A 107 7.17 21.27 2.08
CA PHE A 107 8.30 21.58 2.94
C PHE A 107 9.56 21.91 2.14
N GLY A 108 9.82 21.23 1.02
CA GLY A 108 11.11 21.25 0.33
C GLY A 108 11.12 21.88 -1.05
N SER A 109 9.97 22.03 -1.75
CA SER A 109 9.95 22.60 -3.11
C SER A 109 10.42 24.06 -3.15
N ASP A 110 10.08 24.85 -2.12
CA ASP A 110 10.49 26.24 -2.01
C ASP A 110 12.00 26.39 -1.70
N LEU A 111 12.68 25.29 -1.36
CA LEU A 111 14.14 25.19 -1.15
C LEU A 111 14.87 24.75 -2.44
N GLY A 112 14.16 24.66 -3.57
CA GLY A 112 14.73 24.28 -4.86
C GLY A 112 14.94 22.77 -5.05
N LEU A 113 14.40 21.92 -4.17
CA LEU A 113 14.46 20.46 -4.28
C LEU A 113 13.31 19.91 -5.13
N ARG A 114 13.62 18.96 -6.01
CA ARG A 114 12.66 18.29 -6.89
C ARG A 114 12.29 16.93 -6.31
N PHE A 115 10.99 16.72 -6.10
CA PHE A 115 10.44 15.48 -5.54
C PHE A 115 9.66 14.71 -6.61
N ALA A 116 9.89 13.40 -6.70
CA ALA A 116 9.10 12.50 -7.51
C ALA A 116 8.35 11.49 -6.65
N LEU A 117 7.07 11.26 -7.01
CA LEU A 117 6.23 10.26 -6.40
C LEU A 117 6.07 9.06 -7.34
N VAL A 118 6.48 7.86 -6.88
CA VAL A 118 6.54 6.63 -7.68
C VAL A 118 5.74 5.51 -7.03
N TYR A 119 4.56 5.19 -7.59
CA TYR A 119 3.70 4.12 -7.07
C TYR A 119 2.87 3.46 -8.18
N GLY A 120 2.37 2.25 -7.92
CA GLY A 120 1.61 1.47 -8.89
C GLY A 120 0.14 1.88 -9.00
N GLY A 121 -0.51 1.53 -10.12
CA GLY A 121 -1.94 1.78 -10.34
C GLY A 121 -2.29 3.13 -10.94
N VAL A 122 -1.30 3.87 -11.40
CA VAL A 122 -1.42 5.13 -12.14
C VAL A 122 -0.59 5.07 -13.43
N ASP A 123 -0.73 6.10 -14.25
CA ASP A 123 -0.08 6.21 -15.56
C ASP A 123 1.45 6.02 -15.41
N TYR A 124 1.97 5.06 -16.18
CA TYR A 124 3.37 4.68 -16.15
C TYR A 124 4.24 5.72 -16.85
N ASP A 125 3.81 6.20 -18.02
CA ASP A 125 4.62 7.08 -18.86
C ASP A 125 4.79 8.46 -18.23
N LYS A 126 3.75 9.01 -17.59
CA LYS A 126 3.86 10.28 -16.86
C LYS A 126 4.88 10.25 -15.73
N GLN A 127 4.92 9.15 -14.96
CA GLN A 127 5.93 9.01 -13.91
C GLN A 127 7.33 8.88 -14.52
N ARG A 128 7.47 8.16 -15.63
CA ARG A 128 8.73 8.01 -16.35
C ARG A 128 9.26 9.36 -16.86
N GLU A 129 8.40 10.19 -17.45
CA GLU A 129 8.76 11.53 -17.91
C GLU A 129 9.30 12.41 -16.76
N ILE A 130 8.63 12.41 -15.60
CA ILE A 130 9.08 13.15 -14.41
C ILE A 130 10.47 12.67 -13.97
N LEU A 131 10.69 11.35 -13.93
CA LEU A 131 11.98 10.80 -13.54
C LEU A 131 13.10 11.13 -14.54
N GLN A 132 12.81 11.17 -15.84
CA GLN A 132 13.76 11.53 -16.89
C GLN A 132 14.17 13.01 -16.85
N GLN A 133 13.33 13.89 -16.33
CA GLN A 133 13.66 15.31 -16.11
C GLN A 133 14.65 15.52 -14.97
N GLY A 134 14.96 14.43 -14.22
CA GLY A 134 15.83 14.44 -13.06
C GLY A 134 15.13 14.93 -11.79
N VAL A 135 15.45 14.27 -10.68
CA VAL A 135 14.85 14.53 -9.37
C VAL A 135 15.90 14.42 -8.27
N ASP A 136 15.68 15.12 -7.16
CA ASP A 136 16.58 15.05 -6.02
C ASP A 136 16.13 13.99 -5.00
N VAL A 137 14.81 13.84 -4.84
CA VAL A 137 14.21 12.90 -3.89
C VAL A 137 13.14 12.06 -4.57
N ILE A 138 13.25 10.75 -4.46
CA ILE A 138 12.18 9.81 -4.87
C ILE A 138 11.44 9.32 -3.62
N ILE A 139 10.12 9.44 -3.63
CA ILE A 139 9.23 8.85 -2.63
C ILE A 139 8.42 7.75 -3.34
N ALA A 140 8.56 6.49 -2.88
CA ALA A 140 8.09 5.37 -3.67
C ALA A 140 7.50 4.22 -2.85
N THR A 141 6.64 3.44 -3.53
CA THR A 141 6.38 2.05 -3.13
C THR A 141 7.37 1.12 -3.83
N PRO A 142 7.89 0.07 -3.15
CA PRO A 142 9.01 -0.74 -3.68
C PRO A 142 8.76 -1.32 -5.07
N GLY A 143 7.60 -1.95 -5.31
CA GLY A 143 7.32 -2.67 -6.56
C GLY A 143 7.43 -1.81 -7.82
N ARG A 144 6.82 -0.61 -7.83
CA ARG A 144 6.86 0.29 -9.01
C ARG A 144 8.26 0.87 -9.24
N LEU A 145 8.99 1.18 -8.16
CA LEU A 145 10.35 1.68 -8.29
C LEU A 145 11.28 0.64 -8.91
N ILE A 146 11.11 -0.64 -8.54
CA ILE A 146 11.88 -1.74 -9.15
C ILE A 146 11.67 -1.82 -10.67
N ASP A 147 10.45 -1.62 -11.15
CA ASP A 147 10.17 -1.62 -12.59
C ASP A 147 11.01 -0.55 -13.30
N TYR A 148 11.11 0.66 -12.76
CA TYR A 148 11.92 1.74 -13.33
C TYR A 148 13.44 1.49 -13.22
N VAL A 149 13.89 0.90 -12.12
CA VAL A 149 15.32 0.59 -11.91
C VAL A 149 15.76 -0.62 -12.73
N LYS A 150 14.94 -1.69 -12.77
CA LYS A 150 15.33 -2.99 -13.34
C LYS A 150 14.99 -3.13 -14.80
N GLN A 151 13.72 -2.88 -15.17
CA GLN A 151 13.20 -3.18 -16.48
C GLN A 151 13.48 -2.05 -17.47
N HIS A 152 13.33 -0.81 -17.03
CA HIS A 152 13.40 0.35 -17.91
C HIS A 152 14.70 1.15 -17.80
N LYS A 153 15.51 0.90 -16.77
CA LYS A 153 16.76 1.61 -16.49
C LYS A 153 16.62 3.15 -16.57
N VAL A 154 15.46 3.65 -16.14
CA VAL A 154 15.15 5.08 -16.15
C VAL A 154 15.77 5.77 -14.94
N VAL A 155 15.96 5.04 -13.84
CA VAL A 155 16.49 5.54 -12.57
C VAL A 155 17.70 4.73 -12.17
N SER A 156 18.78 5.40 -11.81
CA SER A 156 19.93 4.81 -11.15
C SER A 156 19.99 5.29 -9.70
N LEU A 157 20.24 4.36 -8.78
CA LEU A 157 20.29 4.66 -7.35
C LEU A 157 21.73 4.77 -6.81
N HIS A 158 22.75 4.68 -7.67
CA HIS A 158 24.17 4.65 -7.26
C HIS A 158 24.62 5.94 -6.54
N ALA A 159 23.94 7.06 -6.77
CA ALA A 159 24.23 8.34 -6.15
C ALA A 159 23.25 8.72 -5.01
N CYS A 160 22.39 7.79 -4.59
CA CYS A 160 21.51 8.00 -3.44
C CYS A 160 22.28 7.95 -2.11
N GLU A 161 22.55 9.11 -1.55
CA GLU A 161 23.35 9.27 -0.32
C GLU A 161 22.54 9.10 0.98
N ILE A 162 21.20 9.12 0.90
CA ILE A 162 20.33 8.88 2.05
C ILE A 162 19.11 8.05 1.66
N CYS A 163 18.77 7.06 2.49
CA CYS A 163 17.60 6.19 2.34
C CYS A 163 16.74 6.25 3.59
N VAL A 164 15.43 6.35 3.41
CA VAL A 164 14.43 6.24 4.48
C VAL A 164 13.53 5.05 4.20
N LEU A 165 13.35 4.19 5.21
CA LEU A 165 12.38 3.09 5.21
C LEU A 165 11.31 3.41 6.26
N ASP A 166 10.12 3.84 5.84
CA ASP A 166 9.03 4.14 6.78
C ASP A 166 8.01 3.00 6.84
N GLU A 167 7.54 2.67 8.04
CA GLU A 167 6.70 1.51 8.34
C GLU A 167 7.36 0.19 7.83
N ALA A 168 8.61 -0.06 8.26
CA ALA A 168 9.39 -1.21 7.79
C ALA A 168 8.74 -2.55 8.13
N ASP A 169 8.13 -2.72 9.31
CA ASP A 169 7.33 -3.88 9.71
C ASP A 169 6.24 -4.19 8.67
N ARG A 170 5.55 -3.16 8.20
CA ARG A 170 4.49 -3.30 7.18
C ARG A 170 5.02 -3.72 5.81
N MET A 171 6.24 -3.30 5.48
CA MET A 171 6.89 -3.76 4.25
C MET A 171 7.19 -5.26 4.30
N PHE A 172 7.50 -5.81 5.49
CA PHE A 172 7.63 -7.26 5.70
C PHE A 172 6.31 -7.98 5.53
N ASP A 173 5.22 -7.51 6.15
CA ASP A 173 3.89 -8.11 6.07
C ASP A 173 3.36 -8.17 4.63
N LEU A 174 3.66 -7.15 3.83
CA LEU A 174 3.30 -7.06 2.42
C LEU A 174 4.25 -7.85 1.49
N GLY A 175 5.28 -8.48 2.03
CA GLY A 175 6.22 -9.32 1.29
C GLY A 175 7.27 -8.56 0.48
N PHE A 176 7.47 -7.27 0.72
CA PHE A 176 8.42 -6.43 -0.03
C PHE A 176 9.88 -6.60 0.38
N ILE A 177 10.21 -7.49 1.29
CA ILE A 177 11.59 -7.65 1.78
C ILE A 177 12.62 -7.92 0.68
N LYS A 178 12.26 -8.76 -0.31
CA LYS A 178 13.13 -9.04 -1.46
C LYS A 178 13.34 -7.80 -2.33
N ASP A 179 12.32 -6.99 -2.44
CA ASP A 179 12.29 -5.75 -3.22
C ASP A 179 13.15 -4.68 -2.55
N ILE A 180 13.05 -4.53 -1.24
CA ILE A 180 13.86 -3.61 -0.45
C ILE A 180 15.33 -3.99 -0.53
N ARG A 181 15.68 -5.27 -0.30
CA ARG A 181 17.06 -5.76 -0.45
C ARG A 181 17.61 -5.52 -1.85
N PHE A 182 16.77 -5.67 -2.89
CA PHE A 182 17.16 -5.39 -4.26
C PHE A 182 17.50 -3.91 -4.49
N LEU A 183 16.69 -2.99 -3.95
CA LEU A 183 16.91 -1.54 -4.08
C LEU A 183 18.16 -1.10 -3.29
N LEU A 184 18.28 -1.54 -2.03
CA LEU A 184 19.42 -1.18 -1.16
C LEU A 184 20.78 -1.62 -1.72
N ARG A 185 20.83 -2.78 -2.42
CA ARG A 185 22.06 -3.27 -3.10
C ARG A 185 22.44 -2.45 -4.33
N ARG A 186 21.60 -1.55 -4.82
CA ARG A 186 21.88 -0.64 -5.96
C ARG A 186 22.22 0.77 -5.54
N MET A 187 22.11 1.06 -4.28
CA MET A 187 22.55 2.30 -3.68
C MET A 187 24.04 2.19 -3.29
N PRO A 188 24.71 3.29 -2.96
CA PRO A 188 26.05 3.25 -2.38
C PRO A 188 26.15 2.28 -1.20
N GLU A 189 27.35 1.84 -0.89
CA GLU A 189 27.62 0.97 0.26
C GLU A 189 27.08 1.60 1.56
N ARG A 190 26.67 0.74 2.51
CA ARG A 190 26.08 1.16 3.78
C ARG A 190 26.97 2.12 4.59
N THR A 191 28.27 2.07 4.41
CA THR A 191 29.24 2.97 5.04
C THR A 191 29.30 4.37 4.42
N THR A 192 28.86 4.51 3.17
CA THR A 192 28.82 5.78 2.43
C THR A 192 27.41 6.39 2.47
N ARG A 193 26.39 5.54 2.48
CA ARG A 193 24.98 5.91 2.53
C ARG A 193 24.52 6.03 3.98
N GLN A 194 23.70 7.02 4.25
CA GLN A 194 22.93 7.09 5.50
C GLN A 194 21.59 6.38 5.34
N THR A 195 21.18 5.58 6.33
CA THR A 195 19.88 4.90 6.30
C THR A 195 19.09 5.18 7.57
N LEU A 196 17.85 5.64 7.41
CA LEU A 196 16.91 5.89 8.49
C LEU A 196 15.74 4.90 8.36
N LEU A 197 15.59 4.01 9.31
CA LEU A 197 14.53 3.02 9.36
C LEU A 197 13.55 3.37 10.47
N PHE A 198 12.27 3.45 10.15
CA PHE A 198 11.20 3.67 11.12
C PHE A 198 10.18 2.53 11.05
N SER A 199 9.75 2.08 12.22
CA SER A 199 8.81 0.98 12.37
C SER A 199 7.95 1.18 13.62
N ALA A 200 6.75 0.63 13.65
CA ALA A 200 5.96 0.57 14.87
C ALA A 200 6.55 -0.50 15.81
N THR A 201 7.09 -1.58 15.25
CA THR A 201 7.75 -2.66 15.98
C THR A 201 9.15 -2.92 15.43
N LEU A 202 10.13 -3.11 16.30
CA LEU A 202 11.47 -3.58 15.91
C LEU A 202 11.57 -5.10 16.11
N SER A 203 10.72 -5.84 15.38
CA SER A 203 10.74 -7.29 15.36
C SER A 203 12.10 -7.84 14.92
N HIS A 204 12.38 -9.11 15.21
CA HIS A 204 13.63 -9.76 14.80
C HIS A 204 13.90 -9.61 13.29
N ARG A 205 12.87 -9.70 12.45
CA ARG A 205 12.97 -9.52 10.99
C ARG A 205 13.38 -8.10 10.58
N VAL A 206 12.83 -7.09 11.25
CA VAL A 206 13.17 -5.68 11.00
C VAL A 206 14.62 -5.41 11.43
N LEU A 207 15.02 -5.94 12.59
CA LEU A 207 16.40 -5.81 13.08
C LEU A 207 17.41 -6.55 12.19
N GLU A 208 17.05 -7.71 11.63
CA GLU A 208 17.86 -8.43 10.65
C GLU A 208 18.14 -7.55 9.40
N LEU A 209 17.09 -6.90 8.86
CA LEU A 209 17.26 -5.97 7.72
C LEU A 209 18.16 -4.80 8.09
N ALA A 210 17.98 -4.22 9.27
CA ALA A 210 18.82 -3.13 9.77
C ALA A 210 20.28 -3.58 9.88
N TYR A 211 20.55 -4.71 10.49
CA TYR A 211 21.89 -5.28 10.63
C TYR A 211 22.56 -5.58 9.27
N GLU A 212 21.79 -6.11 8.31
CA GLU A 212 22.30 -6.47 6.97
C GLU A 212 22.66 -5.22 6.13
N HIS A 213 21.89 -4.14 6.24
CA HIS A 213 21.94 -3.04 5.29
C HIS A 213 22.24 -1.65 5.87
N MET A 214 22.37 -1.51 7.17
CA MET A 214 22.66 -0.25 7.84
C MET A 214 24.08 -0.26 8.45
N ASN A 215 24.63 0.93 8.68
CA ASN A 215 25.96 1.13 9.26
C ASN A 215 25.84 1.47 10.74
N GLU A 216 26.01 0.47 11.60
CA GLU A 216 25.94 0.62 13.07
C GLU A 216 24.73 1.45 13.54
N PRO A 217 23.50 1.06 13.16
CA PRO A 217 22.32 1.88 13.41
C PRO A 217 22.07 2.04 14.91
N GLN A 218 21.82 3.26 15.35
CA GLN A 218 21.35 3.49 16.70
C GLN A 218 19.89 3.06 16.82
N LYS A 219 19.61 2.14 17.76
CA LYS A 219 18.25 1.72 18.09
C LYS A 219 17.62 2.78 19.01
N LEU A 220 16.63 3.48 18.51
CA LEU A 220 15.90 4.50 19.23
C LEU A 220 14.46 4.00 19.47
N VAL A 221 14.09 3.88 20.74
CA VAL A 221 12.75 3.41 21.12
C VAL A 221 12.05 4.56 21.83
N VAL A 222 10.96 5.04 21.25
CA VAL A 222 9.98 5.82 21.99
C VAL A 222 9.04 4.80 22.60
N GLU A 223 9.19 4.59 23.91
CA GLU A 223 8.22 3.81 24.65
C GLU A 223 6.86 4.46 24.37
N ALA A 224 6.00 3.72 23.68
CA ALA A 224 4.61 4.08 23.68
C ALA A 224 4.23 4.00 25.17
N GLU A 225 4.13 5.15 25.82
CA GLU A 225 3.25 5.16 26.97
C GLU A 225 2.01 4.41 26.49
N THR A 226 1.46 3.54 27.32
CA THR A 226 0.21 2.80 27.13
C THR A 226 -0.98 3.71 26.71
N VAL A 227 -0.66 4.93 26.32
CA VAL A 227 -1.50 6.09 26.06
C VAL A 227 -2.43 5.87 24.87
N THR A 228 -2.04 5.08 23.85
CA THR A 228 -2.96 4.88 22.71
C THR A 228 -4.09 3.92 23.12
N ALA A 229 -3.79 2.88 23.89
CA ALA A 229 -4.82 2.00 24.45
C ALA A 229 -5.56 2.66 25.62
N ALA A 230 -4.89 3.53 26.41
CA ALA A 230 -5.48 4.22 27.55
C ALA A 230 -6.53 5.29 27.16
N ARG A 231 -6.42 5.88 25.97
CA ARG A 231 -7.39 6.88 25.48
C ARG A 231 -8.49 6.30 24.59
N VAL A 232 -8.34 5.03 24.16
CA VAL A 232 -9.35 4.32 23.39
C VAL A 232 -10.22 3.53 24.36
N ARG A 233 -11.50 3.87 24.43
CA ARG A 233 -12.47 3.06 25.18
C ARG A 233 -12.77 1.80 24.38
N GLN A 234 -12.32 0.66 24.88
CA GLN A 234 -12.45 -0.62 24.17
C GLN A 234 -13.63 -1.41 24.74
N LYS A 235 -14.39 -2.06 23.83
CA LYS A 235 -15.49 -2.96 24.17
C LYS A 235 -15.54 -4.13 23.20
N ILE A 236 -15.96 -5.29 23.69
CA ILE A 236 -16.13 -6.47 22.88
C ILE A 236 -17.50 -7.10 23.06
N TYR A 237 -18.08 -7.57 21.96
CA TYR A 237 -19.32 -8.32 21.92
C TYR A 237 -19.05 -9.70 21.30
N PHE A 238 -19.87 -10.69 21.68
CA PHE A 238 -19.79 -12.06 21.16
C PHE A 238 -21.06 -12.41 20.35
N PRO A 239 -21.29 -11.78 19.20
CA PRO A 239 -22.43 -12.12 18.34
C PRO A 239 -22.16 -13.39 17.56
N ALA A 240 -23.23 -14.11 17.19
CA ALA A 240 -23.16 -15.09 16.10
C ALA A 240 -22.88 -14.39 14.76
N ASP A 241 -22.39 -15.12 13.74
CA ASP A 241 -21.98 -14.50 12.47
C ASP A 241 -23.14 -13.80 11.74
N ASP A 242 -24.37 -14.28 11.89
CA ASP A 242 -25.60 -13.70 11.34
C ASP A 242 -26.13 -12.50 12.16
N GLU A 243 -25.78 -12.38 13.43
CA GLU A 243 -26.15 -11.26 14.30
C GLU A 243 -25.25 -10.02 14.11
N LYS A 244 -24.09 -10.16 13.48
CA LYS A 244 -23.09 -9.06 13.36
C LYS A 244 -23.63 -7.84 12.62
N ILE A 245 -24.36 -8.02 11.52
CA ILE A 245 -24.94 -6.89 10.76
C ILE A 245 -26.05 -6.20 11.55
N PRO A 246 -27.05 -6.89 12.11
CA PRO A 246 -28.04 -6.26 13.00
C PRO A 246 -27.39 -5.50 14.17
N LEU A 247 -26.41 -6.10 14.84
CA LEU A 247 -25.69 -5.47 15.96
C LEU A 247 -24.94 -4.21 15.51
N LEU A 248 -24.22 -4.27 14.37
CA LEU A 248 -23.52 -3.12 13.83
C LEU A 248 -24.48 -1.96 13.53
N LEU A 249 -25.61 -2.24 12.88
CA LEU A 249 -26.63 -1.23 12.57
C LEU A 249 -27.24 -0.64 13.83
N GLY A 250 -27.54 -1.47 14.83
CA GLY A 250 -28.06 -1.04 16.10
C GLY A 250 -27.11 -0.13 16.88
N LEU A 251 -25.82 -0.47 16.93
CA LEU A 251 -24.79 0.34 17.57
C LEU A 251 -24.55 1.67 16.82
N LEU A 252 -24.45 1.61 15.49
CA LEU A 252 -24.28 2.80 14.65
C LEU A 252 -25.45 3.78 14.77
N SER A 253 -26.68 3.28 14.91
CA SER A 253 -27.86 4.13 15.08
C SER A 253 -27.85 4.95 16.38
N ARG A 254 -26.98 4.56 17.33
CA ARG A 254 -26.77 5.22 18.64
C ARG A 254 -25.51 6.08 18.69
N SER A 255 -24.71 6.12 17.60
CA SER A 255 -23.41 6.80 17.56
C SER A 255 -23.43 8.25 17.06
N GLU A 256 -24.59 8.93 17.07
CA GLU A 256 -24.78 10.35 16.72
C GLU A 256 -24.17 10.81 15.37
N GLY A 257 -23.96 9.89 14.43
CA GLY A 257 -23.47 10.21 13.08
C GLY A 257 -22.00 10.62 12.99
N ALA A 258 -21.21 10.31 14.02
CA ALA A 258 -19.76 10.58 14.02
C ALA A 258 -19.02 9.72 12.99
N ARG A 259 -17.90 10.25 12.47
CA ARG A 259 -17.07 9.53 11.50
C ARG A 259 -16.61 8.19 12.07
N THR A 260 -16.88 7.14 11.31
CA THR A 260 -16.70 5.75 11.74
C THR A 260 -15.88 4.97 10.74
N MET A 261 -14.99 4.13 11.23
CA MET A 261 -14.25 3.16 10.42
C MET A 261 -14.64 1.73 10.80
N VAL A 262 -14.95 0.90 9.80
CA VAL A 262 -15.35 -0.50 10.00
C VAL A 262 -14.32 -1.41 9.33
N PHE A 263 -13.68 -2.26 10.11
CA PHE A 263 -12.68 -3.22 9.64
C PHE A 263 -13.27 -4.60 9.41
N VAL A 264 -12.95 -5.16 8.26
CA VAL A 264 -13.41 -6.49 7.81
C VAL A 264 -12.22 -7.27 7.25
N ASN A 265 -12.10 -8.55 7.59
CA ASN A 265 -10.92 -9.34 7.21
C ASN A 265 -10.86 -9.71 5.72
N THR A 266 -12.00 -9.79 5.03
CA THR A 266 -12.03 -10.24 3.64
C THR A 266 -12.72 -9.25 2.70
N LYS A 267 -12.28 -9.18 1.46
CA LYS A 267 -12.82 -8.29 0.43
C LYS A 267 -14.30 -8.54 0.13
N VAL A 268 -14.74 -9.80 0.17
CA VAL A 268 -16.14 -10.17 -0.07
C VAL A 268 -17.06 -9.61 1.01
N PHE A 269 -16.61 -9.66 2.26
CA PHE A 269 -17.38 -9.10 3.37
C PHE A 269 -17.38 -7.57 3.36
N VAL A 270 -16.35 -6.89 2.84
CA VAL A 270 -16.37 -5.42 2.65
C VAL A 270 -17.57 -5.00 1.83
N GLU A 271 -17.81 -5.64 0.67
CA GLU A 271 -18.95 -5.33 -0.20
C GLU A 271 -20.29 -5.60 0.52
N ARG A 272 -20.40 -6.76 1.21
CA ARG A 272 -21.63 -7.16 1.92
C ARG A 272 -21.99 -6.18 3.04
N VAL A 273 -21.02 -5.84 3.89
CA VAL A 273 -21.20 -4.92 5.01
C VAL A 273 -21.52 -3.51 4.49
N ALA A 274 -20.76 -3.01 3.53
CA ALA A 274 -20.98 -1.69 2.95
C ALA A 274 -22.36 -1.54 2.32
N ARG A 275 -22.85 -2.53 1.56
CA ARG A 275 -24.20 -2.53 1.00
C ARG A 275 -25.29 -2.58 2.07
N SER A 276 -25.06 -3.29 3.17
CA SER A 276 -26.03 -3.35 4.27
C SER A 276 -26.14 -1.99 4.97
N LEU A 277 -25.03 -1.30 5.16
CA LEU A 277 -24.98 0.05 5.72
C LEU A 277 -25.62 1.08 4.77
N GLU A 278 -25.34 1.00 3.48
CA GLU A 278 -25.95 1.86 2.46
C GLU A 278 -27.47 1.70 2.42
N LYS A 279 -27.97 0.45 2.44
CA LYS A 279 -29.43 0.16 2.52
C LYS A 279 -30.08 0.72 3.78
N ALA A 280 -29.33 0.82 4.87
CA ALA A 280 -29.80 1.46 6.11
C ALA A 280 -29.68 3.00 6.08
N GLY A 281 -29.32 3.60 4.92
CA GLY A 281 -29.29 5.04 4.71
C GLY A 281 -28.00 5.73 5.16
N TYR A 282 -26.89 5.01 5.36
CA TYR A 282 -25.58 5.61 5.66
C TYR A 282 -24.85 5.99 4.37
N ARG A 283 -24.08 7.07 4.40
CA ARG A 283 -23.14 7.44 3.34
C ARG A 283 -21.83 6.67 3.57
N VAL A 284 -21.61 5.66 2.75
CA VAL A 284 -20.55 4.66 2.93
C VAL A 284 -19.51 4.79 1.84
N GLY A 285 -18.25 4.83 2.24
CA GLY A 285 -17.10 4.61 1.37
C GLY A 285 -16.51 3.22 1.59
N VAL A 286 -15.82 2.70 0.56
CA VAL A 286 -15.20 1.37 0.61
C VAL A 286 -13.73 1.44 0.22
N LEU A 287 -12.88 0.76 1.00
CA LEU A 287 -11.46 0.60 0.71
C LEU A 287 -11.11 -0.89 0.66
N SER A 288 -10.88 -1.38 -0.52
CA SER A 288 -10.37 -2.73 -0.76
C SER A 288 -9.36 -2.73 -1.89
N GLY A 289 -8.56 -3.79 -2.00
CA GLY A 289 -7.59 -3.91 -3.09
C GLY A 289 -8.18 -3.98 -4.49
N ASP A 290 -9.51 -4.18 -4.59
CA ASP A 290 -10.22 -4.26 -5.87
C ASP A 290 -10.67 -2.87 -6.37
N VAL A 291 -10.73 -1.87 -5.49
CA VAL A 291 -11.14 -0.49 -5.85
C VAL A 291 -9.97 0.22 -6.56
N PRO A 292 -10.18 0.81 -7.76
CA PRO A 292 -9.15 1.54 -8.48
C PRO A 292 -8.53 2.67 -7.66
N GLN A 293 -7.22 2.92 -7.84
CA GLN A 293 -6.47 3.87 -7.00
C GLN A 293 -7.07 5.28 -6.99
N LYS A 294 -7.42 5.83 -8.16
CA LYS A 294 -8.06 7.15 -8.25
C LYS A 294 -9.35 7.24 -7.44
N LYS A 295 -10.12 6.14 -7.45
CA LYS A 295 -11.38 6.06 -6.70
C LYS A 295 -11.14 6.01 -5.20
N ARG A 296 -10.13 5.26 -4.75
CA ARG A 296 -9.72 5.22 -3.34
C ARG A 296 -9.34 6.61 -2.83
N GLU A 297 -8.58 7.37 -3.62
CA GLU A 297 -8.18 8.75 -3.29
C GLU A 297 -9.40 9.68 -3.19
N SER A 298 -10.36 9.56 -4.12
CA SER A 298 -11.62 10.31 -4.08
C SER A 298 -12.43 9.97 -2.82
N LEU A 299 -12.63 8.68 -2.53
CA LEU A 299 -13.36 8.23 -1.34
C LEU A 299 -12.72 8.70 -0.03
N LEU A 300 -11.39 8.68 0.05
CA LEU A 300 -10.65 9.18 1.20
C LEU A 300 -10.84 10.70 1.38
N ASN A 301 -10.73 11.47 0.32
CA ASN A 301 -10.96 12.92 0.35
C ASN A 301 -12.40 13.25 0.80
N ARG A 302 -13.39 12.52 0.28
CA ARG A 302 -14.80 12.68 0.68
C ARG A 302 -15.01 12.34 2.15
N PHE A 303 -14.37 11.29 2.65
CA PHE A 303 -14.45 10.92 4.06
C PHE A 303 -13.78 11.97 4.95
N GLN A 304 -12.61 12.49 4.57
CA GLN A 304 -11.92 13.57 5.29
C GLN A 304 -12.75 14.87 5.34
N LYS A 305 -13.48 15.17 4.26
CA LYS A 305 -14.39 16.33 4.19
C LYS A 305 -15.72 16.10 4.94
N GLY A 306 -15.96 14.92 5.51
CA GLY A 306 -17.23 14.59 6.21
C GLY A 306 -18.41 14.32 5.27
N GLN A 307 -18.17 14.18 3.98
CA GLN A 307 -19.20 13.81 2.99
C GLN A 307 -19.61 12.33 3.11
N LEU A 308 -18.72 11.49 3.63
CA LEU A 308 -19.00 10.10 3.99
C LEU A 308 -19.01 9.96 5.52
N GLU A 309 -19.91 9.14 6.05
CA GLU A 309 -20.04 8.88 7.49
C GLU A 309 -19.23 7.66 7.91
N ILE A 310 -19.22 6.65 7.06
CA ILE A 310 -18.61 5.35 7.35
C ILE A 310 -17.65 4.97 6.24
N LEU A 311 -16.48 4.47 6.64
CA LEU A 311 -15.49 3.90 5.75
C LEU A 311 -15.31 2.41 6.09
N VAL A 312 -15.69 1.52 5.17
CA VAL A 312 -15.49 0.07 5.34
C VAL A 312 -14.22 -0.35 4.64
N ALA A 313 -13.31 -1.02 5.35
CA ALA A 313 -11.98 -1.31 4.86
C ALA A 313 -11.45 -2.68 5.29
N THR A 314 -10.52 -3.23 4.49
CA THR A 314 -9.61 -4.29 4.95
C THR A 314 -8.34 -3.67 5.52
N ASP A 315 -7.58 -4.42 6.36
CA ASP A 315 -6.32 -3.95 6.92
C ASP A 315 -5.36 -3.44 5.84
N VAL A 316 -5.14 -4.24 4.81
CA VAL A 316 -4.23 -3.89 3.71
C VAL A 316 -4.63 -2.57 3.04
N ALA A 317 -5.93 -2.33 2.89
CA ALA A 317 -6.43 -1.11 2.24
C ALA A 317 -6.46 0.11 3.17
N ALA A 318 -6.56 -0.11 4.49
CA ALA A 318 -6.57 0.94 5.51
C ALA A 318 -5.19 1.31 6.06
N ARG A 319 -4.18 0.48 5.78
CA ARG A 319 -2.80 0.72 6.22
C ARG A 319 -2.23 1.97 5.54
N GLY A 320 -1.44 2.73 6.29
CA GLY A 320 -0.83 3.98 5.81
C GLY A 320 -1.80 5.15 5.65
N LEU A 321 -3.08 5.01 6.04
CA LEU A 321 -4.03 6.09 6.01
C LEU A 321 -3.86 6.99 7.23
N HIS A 322 -3.67 8.27 6.99
CA HIS A 322 -3.72 9.30 8.03
C HIS A 322 -5.05 10.02 7.92
N ILE A 323 -6.00 9.60 8.73
CA ILE A 323 -7.35 10.18 8.79
C ILE A 323 -7.57 10.66 10.21
N ASP A 324 -7.85 11.94 10.36
CA ASP A 324 -8.12 12.55 11.67
C ASP A 324 -9.63 12.62 11.93
N GLY A 325 -10.02 12.69 13.20
CA GLY A 325 -11.41 12.85 13.63
C GLY A 325 -12.29 11.61 13.43
N ILE A 326 -11.72 10.41 13.43
CA ILE A 326 -12.47 9.16 13.54
C ILE A 326 -12.81 8.97 15.02
N LYS A 327 -14.09 8.94 15.34
CA LYS A 327 -14.57 8.73 16.71
C LYS A 327 -14.75 7.25 17.04
N TYR A 328 -15.29 6.48 16.07
CA TYR A 328 -15.57 5.06 16.26
C TYR A 328 -14.77 4.18 15.32
N VAL A 329 -14.16 3.13 15.87
CA VAL A 329 -13.58 2.03 15.13
C VAL A 329 -14.35 0.76 15.45
N TYR A 330 -14.94 0.13 14.45
CA TYR A 330 -15.55 -1.17 14.59
C TYR A 330 -14.66 -2.25 13.98
N ASN A 331 -14.20 -3.19 14.80
CA ASN A 331 -13.64 -4.44 14.31
C ASN A 331 -14.80 -5.41 14.06
N TYR A 332 -15.45 -5.28 12.89
CA TYR A 332 -16.52 -6.19 12.48
C TYR A 332 -16.05 -7.66 12.46
N ASP A 333 -14.81 -7.87 12.08
CA ASP A 333 -14.05 -9.10 12.29
C ASP A 333 -12.84 -8.78 13.15
N LEU A 334 -12.56 -9.57 14.21
CA LEU A 334 -11.29 -9.47 14.92
C LEU A 334 -10.15 -9.82 13.94
N PRO A 335 -9.03 -9.10 13.97
CA PRO A 335 -7.85 -9.46 13.19
C PRO A 335 -7.23 -10.76 13.71
N PHE A 336 -6.50 -11.45 12.84
CA PHE A 336 -5.73 -12.64 13.24
C PHE A 336 -4.45 -12.28 13.99
N ASP A 337 -3.91 -11.10 13.71
CA ASP A 337 -2.66 -10.60 14.29
C ASP A 337 -2.96 -9.52 15.34
N ALA A 338 -2.35 -9.65 16.50
CA ALA A 338 -2.52 -8.70 17.60
C ALA A 338 -1.98 -7.29 17.27
N GLU A 339 -0.91 -7.21 16.48
CA GLU A 339 -0.39 -5.92 16.01
C GLU A 339 -1.41 -5.19 15.13
N ASP A 340 -2.15 -5.92 14.28
CA ASP A 340 -3.20 -5.34 13.45
C ASP A 340 -4.35 -4.78 14.29
N TYR A 341 -4.67 -5.41 15.42
CA TYR A 341 -5.66 -4.89 16.37
C TYR A 341 -5.27 -3.48 16.85
N VAL A 342 -4.06 -3.30 17.33
CA VAL A 342 -3.56 -2.01 17.80
C VAL A 342 -3.54 -0.98 16.67
N HIS A 343 -3.17 -1.37 15.46
CA HIS A 343 -3.19 -0.50 14.29
C HIS A 343 -4.59 -0.06 13.87
N ARG A 344 -5.60 -0.94 14.03
CA ARG A 344 -7.00 -0.61 13.76
C ARG A 344 -7.54 0.37 14.78
N ILE A 345 -7.41 0.07 16.07
CA ILE A 345 -7.91 0.95 17.13
C ILE A 345 -7.17 2.28 17.16
N GLY A 346 -5.89 2.30 16.78
CA GLY A 346 -5.10 3.53 16.63
C GLY A 346 -5.54 4.44 15.47
N ARG A 347 -6.65 4.13 14.76
CA ARG A 347 -7.30 5.07 13.82
C ARG A 347 -8.17 6.07 14.56
N THR A 348 -8.63 5.79 15.76
CA THR A 348 -9.33 6.73 16.64
C THR A 348 -8.41 7.28 17.74
N ALA A 349 -8.91 8.12 18.60
CA ALA A 349 -8.21 8.76 19.73
C ALA A 349 -6.90 9.48 19.31
N ARG A 350 -6.88 10.11 18.16
CA ARG A 350 -5.74 10.88 17.66
C ARG A 350 -5.81 12.33 18.10
N LEU A 351 -4.65 12.96 18.18
CA LEU A 351 -4.52 14.39 18.49
C LEU A 351 -5.09 14.81 19.85
N GLY A 352 -5.13 13.89 20.83
CA GLY A 352 -5.66 14.19 22.16
C GLY A 352 -7.17 13.98 22.32
N GLU A 353 -7.87 13.57 21.26
CA GLU A 353 -9.30 13.23 21.32
C GLU A 353 -9.52 11.85 21.95
N GLU A 354 -10.71 11.63 22.54
CA GLU A 354 -11.18 10.32 22.97
C GLU A 354 -11.83 9.57 21.82
N GLY A 355 -11.70 8.25 21.82
CA GLY A 355 -12.29 7.41 20.79
C GLY A 355 -12.78 6.07 21.32
N ASP A 356 -13.68 5.45 20.57
CA ASP A 356 -14.28 4.17 20.93
C ASP A 356 -13.87 3.09 19.92
N ALA A 357 -13.39 1.96 20.44
CA ALA A 357 -13.11 0.76 19.66
C ALA A 357 -14.06 -0.36 20.08
N ILE A 358 -14.87 -0.82 19.14
CA ILE A 358 -15.90 -1.83 19.38
C ILE A 358 -15.57 -3.05 18.51
N SER A 359 -15.42 -4.21 19.15
CA SER A 359 -14.98 -5.44 18.48
C SER A 359 -16.03 -6.53 18.54
N PHE A 360 -16.16 -7.33 17.47
CA PHE A 360 -17.04 -8.48 17.41
C PHE A 360 -16.20 -9.76 17.34
N ALA A 361 -16.31 -10.58 18.39
CA ALA A 361 -15.68 -11.88 18.52
C ALA A 361 -16.70 -12.98 18.20
N CYS A 362 -17.00 -13.17 16.91
CA CYS A 362 -17.86 -14.28 16.50
C CYS A 362 -17.07 -15.61 16.52
N GLU A 363 -17.77 -16.73 16.33
CA GLU A 363 -17.21 -18.09 16.38
C GLU A 363 -16.00 -18.30 15.45
N ARG A 364 -15.86 -17.50 14.39
CA ARG A 364 -14.73 -17.60 13.44
C ARG A 364 -13.47 -16.92 13.93
N TYR A 365 -13.62 -15.83 14.69
CA TYR A 365 -12.51 -14.94 15.01
C TYR A 365 -12.23 -14.81 16.52
N ALA A 366 -13.06 -15.39 17.39
CA ALA A 366 -12.86 -15.33 18.83
C ALA A 366 -11.53 -15.94 19.30
N MET A 367 -10.97 -16.86 18.50
CA MET A 367 -9.70 -17.53 18.82
C MET A 367 -8.50 -16.58 18.86
N SER A 368 -8.55 -15.43 18.18
CA SER A 368 -7.46 -14.45 18.23
C SER A 368 -7.51 -13.52 19.44
N LEU A 369 -8.62 -13.52 20.20
CA LEU A 369 -8.80 -12.62 21.35
C LEU A 369 -7.74 -12.80 22.46
N PRO A 370 -7.36 -14.03 22.86
CA PRO A 370 -6.35 -14.20 23.91
C PRO A 370 -5.00 -13.61 23.53
N ASP A 371 -4.57 -13.75 22.28
CA ASP A 371 -3.31 -13.21 21.79
C ASP A 371 -3.34 -11.67 21.71
N ILE A 372 -4.49 -11.11 21.31
CA ILE A 372 -4.72 -9.65 21.29
C ILE A 372 -4.62 -9.10 22.72
N GLU A 373 -5.34 -9.69 23.67
CA GLU A 373 -5.34 -9.24 25.08
C GLU A 373 -3.97 -9.39 25.74
N ALA A 374 -3.24 -10.46 25.42
CA ALA A 374 -1.87 -10.64 25.87
C ALA A 374 -0.93 -9.56 25.31
N TYR A 375 -1.11 -9.18 24.04
CA TYR A 375 -0.28 -8.19 23.36
C TYR A 375 -0.53 -6.76 23.88
N ILE A 376 -1.80 -6.40 24.16
CA ILE A 376 -2.16 -5.09 24.73
C ILE A 376 -2.04 -5.03 26.25
N GLU A 377 -1.65 -6.17 26.89
CA GLU A 377 -1.51 -6.32 28.36
C GLU A 377 -2.79 -5.92 29.12
N GLN A 378 -3.95 -6.04 28.48
CA GLN A 378 -5.23 -5.61 29.04
C GLN A 378 -6.36 -6.54 28.60
N LYS A 379 -7.30 -6.81 29.50
CA LYS A 379 -8.58 -7.46 29.17
C LYS A 379 -9.54 -6.45 28.54
N ILE A 380 -10.17 -6.84 27.43
CA ILE A 380 -11.17 -5.99 26.79
C ILE A 380 -12.53 -6.22 27.48
N PRO A 381 -13.17 -5.19 28.02
CA PRO A 381 -14.48 -5.32 28.67
C PRO A 381 -15.51 -5.91 27.70
N SER A 382 -16.15 -7.01 28.12
CA SER A 382 -17.20 -7.66 27.34
C SER A 382 -18.58 -7.14 27.71
N GLU A 383 -19.42 -6.91 26.70
CA GLU A 383 -20.83 -6.54 26.89
C GLU A 383 -21.77 -7.57 26.25
N PRO A 384 -22.94 -7.83 26.84
CA PRO A 384 -23.89 -8.79 26.30
C PRO A 384 -24.55 -8.26 25.02
N VAL A 385 -24.78 -9.15 24.05
CA VAL A 385 -25.59 -8.86 22.87
C VAL A 385 -27.07 -8.95 23.28
N THR A 386 -27.77 -7.81 23.23
CA THR A 386 -29.21 -7.75 23.57
C THR A 386 -30.05 -7.52 22.31
N LYS A 387 -31.30 -7.97 22.31
CA LYS A 387 -32.23 -7.71 21.21
C LYS A 387 -32.42 -6.21 20.93
N GLU A 388 -32.35 -5.39 21.98
CA GLU A 388 -32.44 -3.94 21.85
C GLU A 388 -31.25 -3.35 21.07
N LEU A 389 -30.03 -3.85 21.33
CA LEU A 389 -28.84 -3.43 20.59
C LEU A 389 -28.86 -3.87 19.13
N MET A 390 -29.50 -4.99 18.82
CA MET A 390 -29.67 -5.44 17.43
C MET A 390 -30.77 -4.72 16.66
N THR A 391 -31.61 -3.92 17.37
CA THR A 391 -32.67 -3.12 16.74
C THR A 391 -32.14 -1.72 16.45
N ALA A 392 -31.98 -1.38 15.17
CA ALA A 392 -31.57 -0.04 14.76
C ALA A 392 -32.67 0.99 15.08
N LEU A 393 -32.25 2.11 15.66
CA LEU A 393 -33.16 3.25 15.89
C LEU A 393 -33.47 3.94 14.55
N PRO A 394 -34.71 4.50 14.41
CA PRO A 394 -35.03 5.31 13.24
C PRO A 394 -34.05 6.47 13.10
N ARG A 395 -33.53 6.64 11.89
CA ARG A 395 -32.67 7.81 11.62
C ARG A 395 -33.56 9.02 11.35
N PRO A 396 -33.21 10.19 11.88
CA PRO A 396 -33.88 11.44 11.51
C PRO A 396 -33.71 11.67 10.00
N GLU A 397 -34.79 12.02 9.33
CA GLU A 397 -34.72 12.46 7.92
C GLU A 397 -33.78 13.67 7.84
N ARG A 398 -32.69 13.51 7.11
CA ARG A 398 -31.77 14.62 6.86
C ARG A 398 -32.27 15.44 5.68
N PRO A 399 -32.17 16.79 5.74
CA PRO A 399 -32.39 17.58 4.56
C PRO A 399 -31.47 17.11 3.43
N ALA A 400 -32.02 16.97 2.22
CA ALA A 400 -31.25 16.66 1.04
C ALA A 400 -30.10 17.68 0.95
N THR A 401 -28.86 17.23 1.03
CA THR A 401 -27.70 18.08 0.80
C THR A 401 -27.82 18.64 -0.59
N VAL A 402 -27.72 19.96 -0.72
CA VAL A 402 -27.67 20.65 -1.99
C VAL A 402 -26.56 20.00 -2.81
N ALA A 403 -26.90 19.49 -3.98
CA ALA A 403 -25.96 18.84 -4.89
C ALA A 403 -24.81 19.82 -5.15
N GLY A 404 -23.61 19.46 -4.73
CA GLY A 404 -22.41 20.18 -5.10
C GLY A 404 -22.10 19.95 -6.58
N GLU A 405 -21.39 20.86 -7.18
CA GLU A 405 -21.07 20.90 -8.62
C GLU A 405 -20.19 19.73 -9.13
N ASP A 406 -19.74 18.82 -8.25
CA ASP A 406 -18.97 17.64 -8.61
C ASP A 406 -19.91 16.43 -8.78
N GLY A 407 -20.17 16.02 -10.03
CA GLY A 407 -21.13 14.99 -10.45
C GLY A 407 -20.94 13.57 -9.89
N ASP A 408 -20.15 13.39 -8.81
CA ASP A 408 -19.79 12.13 -8.15
C ASP A 408 -20.54 11.90 -6.82
N GLU A 409 -21.50 12.77 -6.45
CA GLU A 409 -22.07 12.81 -5.09
C GLU A 409 -23.00 11.65 -4.72
N ASN A 410 -23.49 10.86 -5.68
CA ASN A 410 -24.48 9.79 -5.44
C ASN A 410 -24.05 8.39 -5.89
N GLU A 411 -22.75 8.13 -5.92
CA GLU A 411 -22.29 6.83 -6.35
C GLU A 411 -22.56 5.76 -5.30
N SER A 412 -23.35 4.75 -5.68
CA SER A 412 -23.67 3.63 -4.80
C SER A 412 -22.50 2.68 -4.60
N VAL A 413 -22.43 2.01 -3.45
CA VAL A 413 -21.47 0.93 -3.18
C VAL A 413 -21.48 -0.11 -4.29
N GLY A 414 -22.69 -0.46 -4.80
CA GLY A 414 -22.86 -1.38 -5.92
C GLY A 414 -22.19 -0.92 -7.21
N GLN A 415 -22.19 0.38 -7.46
CA GLN A 415 -21.60 1.01 -8.63
C GLN A 415 -20.06 1.00 -8.53
N ILE A 416 -19.52 1.35 -7.36
CA ILE A 416 -18.08 1.29 -7.08
C ILE A 416 -17.50 -0.11 -7.37
N PHE A 417 -18.16 -1.17 -6.89
CA PHE A 417 -17.70 -2.54 -7.12
C PHE A 417 -17.92 -3.02 -8.55
N ARG A 418 -18.92 -2.54 -9.26
CA ARG A 418 -19.10 -2.83 -10.68
C ARG A 418 -17.99 -2.24 -11.52
N GLU A 419 -17.68 -0.95 -11.35
CA GLU A 419 -16.57 -0.27 -12.01
C GLU A 419 -15.23 -0.91 -11.70
N ALA A 420 -15.04 -1.34 -10.44
CA ALA A 420 -13.83 -2.06 -10.03
C ALA A 420 -13.66 -3.40 -10.77
N ARG A 421 -14.73 -4.15 -10.99
CA ARG A 421 -14.70 -5.40 -11.77
C ARG A 421 -14.45 -5.16 -13.24
N GLU A 422 -15.06 -4.13 -13.82
CA GLU A 422 -14.86 -3.74 -15.23
C GLU A 422 -13.42 -3.27 -15.47
N ALA A 423 -12.88 -2.42 -14.59
CA ALA A 423 -11.50 -1.96 -14.67
C ALA A 423 -10.48 -3.12 -14.59
N ARG A 424 -10.75 -4.10 -13.73
CA ARG A 424 -9.91 -5.30 -13.60
C ARG A 424 -9.97 -6.19 -14.83
N ALA A 425 -11.17 -6.41 -15.37
CA ALA A 425 -11.35 -7.19 -16.60
C ALA A 425 -10.61 -6.54 -17.78
N ALA A 426 -10.69 -5.21 -17.91
CA ALA A 426 -9.96 -4.47 -18.94
C ALA A 426 -8.43 -4.54 -18.75
N GLU A 427 -7.92 -4.57 -17.52
CA GLU A 427 -6.49 -4.74 -17.25
C GLU A 427 -6.02 -6.16 -17.57
N GLU A 428 -6.81 -7.18 -17.26
CA GLU A 428 -6.52 -8.59 -17.60
C GLU A 428 -6.50 -8.81 -19.12
N GLU A 429 -7.43 -8.19 -19.87
CA GLU A 429 -7.42 -8.21 -21.34
C GLU A 429 -6.17 -7.55 -21.94
N ARG A 430 -5.75 -6.42 -21.41
CA ARG A 430 -4.50 -5.74 -21.83
C ARG A 430 -3.27 -6.59 -21.56
N ARG A 431 -3.22 -7.29 -20.43
CA ARG A 431 -2.11 -8.22 -20.09
C ARG A 431 -2.16 -9.52 -20.92
N GLY A 432 -3.36 -10.00 -21.29
CA GLY A 432 -3.58 -11.20 -22.10
C GLY A 432 -3.29 -10.97 -23.59
N GLY A 433 -3.58 -9.78 -24.12
CA GLY A 433 -3.39 -9.43 -25.53
C GLY A 433 -1.93 -9.38 -26.01
N GLY A 434 -0.97 -9.22 -25.10
CA GLY A 434 0.47 -9.18 -25.43
C GLY A 434 1.12 -10.54 -25.71
N ARG A 435 0.43 -11.66 -25.52
CA ARG A 435 0.97 -13.03 -25.75
C ARG A 435 0.51 -13.72 -27.03
N SER A 436 -0.41 -13.13 -27.80
CA SER A 436 -1.00 -13.75 -29.00
C SER A 436 -0.45 -13.23 -30.33
N GLY A 437 0.50 -12.31 -30.36
CA GLY A 437 1.04 -11.66 -31.58
C GLY A 437 2.35 -12.22 -32.11
N GLY A 438 2.57 -13.54 -32.09
CA GLY A 438 3.84 -14.10 -32.53
C GLY A 438 3.77 -15.44 -33.24
N ARG A 439 2.82 -15.66 -34.18
CA ARG A 439 2.90 -16.77 -35.14
C ARG A 439 1.87 -16.62 -36.25
N SER A 440 2.19 -15.81 -37.27
CA SER A 440 1.68 -15.99 -38.65
C SER A 440 2.59 -15.26 -39.62
N GLY A 441 3.71 -15.90 -39.93
CA GLY A 441 4.50 -15.63 -41.11
C GLY A 441 4.05 -16.58 -42.23
N ALA A 442 3.13 -16.13 -43.06
CA ALA A 442 2.77 -16.84 -44.29
C ALA A 442 3.81 -16.54 -45.35
N GLY A 443 4.70 -17.47 -45.56
CA GLY A 443 5.52 -17.54 -46.77
C GLY A 443 4.77 -18.26 -47.90
N ARG A 444 4.36 -17.53 -48.91
CA ARG A 444 3.92 -18.00 -50.20
C ARG A 444 5.19 -18.24 -51.03
N GLY A 445 5.49 -19.48 -51.36
CA GLY A 445 6.60 -19.88 -52.23
C GLY A 445 6.12 -20.89 -53.27
N GLU A 446 6.33 -20.54 -54.50
CA GLU A 446 5.95 -21.21 -55.74
C GLU A 446 6.51 -22.62 -55.87
N ARG A 447 5.73 -23.48 -56.57
CA ARG A 447 6.10 -24.79 -57.10
C ARG A 447 7.25 -24.65 -58.10
N ARG A 448 8.26 -25.49 -57.98
CA ARG A 448 9.06 -26.03 -59.11
C ARG A 448 9.35 -27.49 -58.81
N GLU A 449 8.95 -28.32 -59.78
CA GLU A 449 9.28 -29.73 -59.96
C GLU A 449 10.77 -29.90 -60.23
N GLY A 450 11.35 -31.00 -59.78
CA GLY A 450 12.70 -31.41 -60.20
C GLY A 450 13.23 -32.59 -59.40
N GLU A 451 12.98 -33.77 -59.89
CA GLU A 451 13.68 -35.07 -59.90
C GLU A 451 14.80 -35.41 -58.89
N ARG A 452 14.58 -36.58 -58.30
CA ARG A 452 15.43 -37.76 -58.05
C ARG A 452 16.88 -37.58 -57.59
N SER A 453 17.21 -38.15 -56.43
CA SER A 453 17.96 -39.44 -56.36
C SER A 453 18.32 -39.70 -54.92
N GLY A 454 18.20 -40.94 -54.55
CA GLY A 454 18.40 -41.52 -53.23
C GLY A 454 19.86 -41.64 -52.85
N GLU A 455 20.01 -41.75 -51.56
CA GLU A 455 21.02 -42.66 -50.98
C GLU A 455 20.70 -42.90 -49.47
N ARG A 456 20.58 -44.15 -49.16
CA ARG A 456 20.53 -44.73 -47.81
C ARG A 456 21.95 -44.74 -47.25
N ARG A 457 22.11 -44.39 -46.00
CA ARG A 457 23.12 -44.92 -45.05
C ARG A 457 22.79 -44.35 -43.65
N SER A 458 22.58 -45.08 -42.69
CA SER A 458 23.10 -46.25 -41.96
C SER A 458 23.26 -45.81 -40.50
N ARG A 459 22.63 -46.62 -39.68
CA ARG A 459 22.72 -46.58 -38.19
C ARG A 459 24.17 -46.84 -37.77
N GLY A 460 24.65 -46.12 -36.77
CA GLY A 460 25.86 -46.41 -36.00
C GLY A 460 25.61 -46.35 -34.50
N PRO A 461 26.36 -47.10 -33.69
CA PRO A 461 25.82 -47.80 -32.52
C PRO A 461 26.17 -47.15 -31.17
N ARG A 462 25.42 -47.61 -30.17
CA ARG A 462 25.66 -47.42 -28.74
C ARG A 462 27.02 -47.99 -28.31
N ARG A 463 27.73 -47.32 -27.42
CA ARG A 463 28.87 -47.89 -26.70
C ARG A 463 28.57 -48.05 -25.21
N PRO A 464 29.17 -49.08 -24.59
CA PRO A 464 28.75 -49.67 -23.33
C PRO A 464 29.49 -49.14 -22.11
N ARG A 465 28.89 -49.47 -20.98
CA ARG A 465 29.35 -49.37 -19.59
C ARG A 465 30.54 -50.30 -19.37
N VAL A 466 31.57 -49.86 -18.66
CA VAL A 466 32.65 -50.67 -18.13
C VAL A 466 32.68 -50.56 -16.61
N GLU A 467 32.55 -51.74 -15.98
CA GLU A 467 32.85 -52.02 -14.57
C GLU A 467 34.33 -52.41 -14.42
N GLY A 468 34.85 -52.35 -13.21
CA GLY A 468 36.11 -52.96 -12.79
C GLY A 468 36.79 -52.07 -11.73
N GLU A 469 36.77 -52.39 -10.54
CA GLU A 469 37.36 -53.40 -9.63
C GLU A 469 38.63 -52.91 -8.93
N GLN A 470 38.56 -52.96 -7.57
CA GLN A 470 39.49 -53.52 -6.57
C GLN A 470 40.70 -52.70 -6.07
N GLY A 471 40.81 -52.71 -4.73
CA GLY A 471 42.04 -52.76 -3.98
C GLY A 471 42.03 -51.94 -2.69
N ALA A 472 41.53 -52.43 -1.61
CA ALA A 472 42.16 -52.92 -0.36
C ALA A 472 43.10 -51.94 0.36
N THR A 473 42.86 -51.54 1.55
CA THR A 473 43.24 -52.15 2.86
C THR A 473 42.81 -51.26 4.02
N ALA A 474 42.25 -51.93 5.05
CA ALA A 474 42.04 -51.42 6.40
C ALA A 474 43.36 -51.49 7.21
N PRO A 475 43.43 -51.18 8.53
CA PRO A 475 42.39 -51.06 9.57
C PRO A 475 42.61 -49.99 10.67
N VAL A 476 41.65 -49.92 11.59
CA VAL A 476 41.68 -49.95 13.08
C VAL A 476 41.20 -48.70 13.82
N GLU A 477 40.11 -48.94 14.55
CA GLU A 477 39.65 -48.50 15.90
C GLU A 477 39.36 -46.99 16.13
N GLY A 478 38.31 -46.61 16.74
CA GLY A 478 37.45 -47.17 17.74
C GLY A 478 36.37 -46.19 18.17
N ALA A 479 35.28 -46.75 18.66
CA ALA A 479 34.29 -46.25 19.63
C ALA A 479 33.53 -44.96 19.31
N GLY A 480 32.26 -44.89 19.23
CA GLY A 480 31.17 -45.48 19.93
C GLY A 480 30.00 -44.49 19.94
N SER A 481 28.84 -45.06 19.85
CA SER A 481 27.53 -44.60 20.34
C SER A 481 26.65 -43.65 19.49
N GLY A 482 25.54 -44.20 19.05
CA GLY A 482 24.22 -43.72 19.39
C GLY A 482 23.44 -43.01 18.32
N THR A 483 22.79 -43.76 17.45
CA THR A 483 21.63 -43.32 16.65
C THR A 483 20.36 -43.40 17.50
N PRO A 484 19.51 -42.37 17.55
CA PRO A 484 18.13 -42.55 17.99
C PRO A 484 17.22 -42.84 16.80
N ALA A 485 16.43 -43.86 16.98
CA ALA A 485 15.44 -44.44 16.10
C ALA A 485 14.29 -43.45 15.78
N GLN A 486 13.82 -43.53 14.53
CA GLN A 486 12.55 -42.95 14.10
C GLN A 486 11.38 -43.64 14.81
N ALA A 487 10.49 -42.85 15.41
CA ALA A 487 9.21 -43.28 15.95
C ALA A 487 8.19 -43.58 14.83
N PRO A 488 7.34 -44.60 14.99
CA PRO A 488 6.36 -45.00 13.97
C PRO A 488 5.12 -44.12 13.98
N ARG A 489 4.56 -43.88 12.77
CA ARG A 489 3.29 -43.17 12.53
C ARG A 489 2.11 -43.92 13.16
N PRO A 490 1.12 -43.24 13.75
CA PRO A 490 -0.09 -43.88 14.27
C PRO A 490 -1.02 -44.35 13.14
N PRO A 491 -1.83 -45.39 13.38
CA PRO A 491 -2.71 -46.00 12.38
C PRO A 491 -4.01 -45.21 12.17
N ARG A 492 -4.53 -45.26 10.93
CA ARG A 492 -5.82 -44.71 10.52
C ARG A 492 -6.97 -45.46 11.26
N PRO A 493 -8.04 -44.75 11.65
CA PRO A 493 -9.24 -45.38 12.19
C PRO A 493 -10.06 -46.12 11.12
N PRO A 494 -10.79 -47.17 11.50
CA PRO A 494 -11.55 -48.02 10.59
C PRO A 494 -12.86 -47.38 10.13
N ARG A 495 -13.22 -47.69 8.90
CA ARG A 495 -14.45 -47.31 8.20
C ARG A 495 -15.61 -48.15 8.78
N ALA A 496 -16.66 -47.48 9.23
CA ALA A 496 -17.91 -48.13 9.64
C ALA A 496 -18.73 -48.54 8.41
N GLU A 497 -19.07 -49.82 8.35
CA GLU A 497 -20.07 -50.40 7.47
C GLU A 497 -21.48 -50.22 8.06
N GLY A 498 -22.47 -50.05 7.20
CA GLY A 498 -23.86 -50.12 7.59
C GLY A 498 -24.78 -49.37 6.65
N ALA A 499 -25.24 -50.07 5.60
CA ALA A 499 -26.29 -49.67 4.66
C ALA A 499 -27.69 -49.71 5.30
N PRO A 500 -28.80 -49.28 4.64
CA PRO A 500 -29.34 -50.08 3.52
C PRO A 500 -29.78 -49.28 2.26
N GLU A 501 -29.83 -50.04 1.18
CA GLU A 501 -30.39 -49.71 -0.14
C GLU A 501 -31.87 -49.30 -0.10
N LEU A 502 -32.21 -48.36 -0.95
CA LEU A 502 -33.51 -48.34 -1.63
C LEU A 502 -33.32 -47.84 -3.07
N ALA A 503 -33.76 -48.69 -3.99
CA ALA A 503 -33.71 -48.53 -5.41
C ALA A 503 -34.70 -47.49 -5.92
N ALA A 504 -34.36 -46.76 -7.00
CA ALA A 504 -35.27 -46.46 -8.09
C ALA A 504 -34.52 -45.88 -9.30
N ASP A 505 -34.83 -46.43 -10.42
CA ASP A 505 -34.45 -46.19 -11.80
C ASP A 505 -34.46 -44.72 -12.27
N GLY A 506 -33.51 -44.40 -13.21
CA GLY A 506 -33.55 -43.13 -13.93
C GLY A 506 -32.38 -43.02 -14.92
N GLU A 507 -32.67 -43.42 -16.16
CA GLU A 507 -31.79 -43.36 -17.34
C GLU A 507 -31.01 -42.03 -17.52
N ARG A 508 -29.72 -42.08 -17.70
CA ARG A 508 -28.87 -40.97 -18.16
C ARG A 508 -28.49 -41.16 -19.63
N LYS A 509 -29.06 -40.31 -20.50
CA LYS A 509 -28.60 -40.14 -21.89
C LYS A 509 -27.37 -39.23 -21.97
N PRO A 510 -26.39 -39.50 -22.86
CA PRO A 510 -25.18 -38.71 -22.99
C PRO A 510 -25.36 -37.42 -23.78
N ARG A 511 -24.87 -36.32 -23.27
CA ARG A 511 -24.85 -35.01 -23.96
C ARG A 511 -23.76 -34.94 -25.01
N LYS A 512 -24.15 -34.84 -26.27
CA LYS A 512 -23.30 -34.58 -27.47
C LYS A 512 -22.77 -33.14 -27.42
N ARG A 513 -21.45 -32.98 -27.59
CA ARG A 513 -20.77 -31.73 -27.92
C ARG A 513 -21.22 -31.25 -29.30
N ARG A 514 -21.79 -30.04 -29.40
CA ARG A 514 -22.11 -29.36 -30.66
C ARG A 514 -20.98 -28.39 -31.00
N ARG A 515 -20.19 -28.74 -32.05
CA ARG A 515 -19.36 -27.80 -32.81
C ARG A 515 -20.30 -26.93 -33.65
N ARG A 516 -20.13 -25.61 -33.63
CA ARG A 516 -20.70 -24.70 -34.64
C ARG A 516 -19.58 -24.17 -35.50
N ARG A 517 -19.77 -24.39 -36.81
CA ARG A 517 -19.03 -23.82 -37.93
C ARG A 517 -19.94 -22.79 -38.61
N HIS A 518 -19.35 -21.66 -38.99
CA HIS A 518 -19.61 -20.72 -40.09
C HIS A 518 -21.02 -20.53 -40.68
N GLY A 519 -21.32 -19.22 -40.95
CA GLY A 519 -22.30 -18.75 -41.94
C GLY A 519 -22.39 -17.23 -41.91
N ARG A 520 -21.78 -16.56 -42.92
CA ARG A 520 -22.13 -15.21 -43.37
C ARG A 520 -23.46 -15.30 -44.16
N PRO A 521 -24.17 -14.18 -44.32
CA PRO A 521 -24.35 -13.64 -45.67
C PRO A 521 -24.08 -12.13 -45.80
N VAL A 522 -23.79 -11.79 -47.02
CA VAL A 522 -23.49 -10.54 -47.69
C VAL A 522 -24.78 -9.99 -48.27
N GLU A 523 -24.83 -8.68 -48.49
CA GLU A 523 -25.53 -7.84 -49.50
C GLU A 523 -26.05 -6.56 -48.81
N GLY A 524 -25.97 -5.38 -49.34
CA GLY A 524 -25.52 -4.84 -50.60
C GLY A 524 -26.01 -3.40 -50.71
N GLY A 525 -25.36 -2.61 -51.56
CA GLY A 525 -25.95 -1.46 -52.25
C GLY A 525 -25.51 -0.10 -51.76
N GLU A 526 -24.61 0.49 -52.48
CA GLU A 526 -24.64 1.57 -53.50
C GLU A 526 -24.66 2.98 -52.83
N ALA A 527 -23.71 3.78 -53.06
CA ALA A 527 -23.04 4.48 -54.17
C ALA A 527 -23.40 5.98 -54.14
N MET A 528 -22.46 6.81 -54.28
CA MET A 528 -22.16 7.94 -55.18
C MET A 528 -21.37 9.04 -54.49
N VAL A 529 -20.14 9.28 -54.89
CA VAL A 529 -19.55 10.17 -55.89
C VAL A 529 -19.71 11.67 -55.53
N ALA A 530 -18.68 12.42 -55.31
CA ALA A 530 -17.83 13.17 -56.20
C ALA A 530 -16.94 14.22 -55.48
N ASN A 531 -15.68 14.24 -55.86
CA ASN A 531 -14.84 15.32 -56.35
C ASN A 531 -14.72 16.68 -55.61
N GLY A 532 -13.44 17.08 -55.45
CA GLY A 532 -13.02 18.46 -55.64
C GLY A 532 -11.84 18.88 -54.77
N SER A 533 -10.62 18.62 -55.16
CA SER A 533 -9.54 19.51 -55.60
C SER A 533 -9.15 20.68 -54.70
N ALA A 534 -7.89 20.56 -54.23
CA ALA A 534 -6.81 21.57 -54.17
C ALA A 534 -7.02 22.91 -53.44
N GLY A 535 -6.05 23.25 -52.58
CA GLY A 535 -5.75 24.66 -52.20
C GLY A 535 -4.80 24.77 -51.02
N ASN A 536 -3.55 25.06 -51.31
CA ASN A 536 -2.47 25.51 -50.44
C ASN A 536 -2.86 26.72 -49.57
N GLY A 537 -2.36 26.76 -48.33
CA GLY A 537 -2.34 27.99 -47.57
C GLY A 537 -1.81 27.80 -46.15
N ALA A 538 -0.50 27.90 -45.98
CA ALA A 538 0.15 28.01 -44.69
C ALA A 538 -0.09 29.39 -44.10
N SER A 539 -0.49 29.45 -42.82
CA SER A 539 -0.24 30.60 -41.95
C SER A 539 -0.18 30.16 -40.48
N PRO A 540 0.67 30.74 -39.66
CA PRO A 540 1.08 30.23 -38.36
C PRO A 540 0.08 30.60 -37.26
N VAL A 541 -0.25 29.60 -36.47
CA VAL A 541 -1.08 29.76 -35.26
C VAL A 541 -0.16 30.11 -34.09
N THR A 542 -0.29 31.29 -33.58
CA THR A 542 0.26 31.82 -32.33
C THR A 542 -0.23 31.00 -31.13
N PRO A 543 0.61 30.74 -30.13
CA PRO A 543 0.18 30.03 -28.92
C PRO A 543 -0.70 30.92 -28.05
N VAL A 544 -1.90 30.47 -27.77
CA VAL A 544 -2.82 31.10 -26.81
C VAL A 544 -2.32 30.77 -25.40
N HIS A 545 -1.82 31.77 -24.71
CA HIS A 545 -1.60 31.74 -23.27
C HIS A 545 -2.94 31.67 -22.56
N VAL A 546 -3.25 30.49 -21.99
CA VAL A 546 -4.35 30.36 -21.03
C VAL A 546 -3.81 30.77 -19.65
N VAL A 547 -4.10 32.00 -19.27
CA VAL A 547 -3.91 32.50 -17.90
C VAL A 547 -5.03 31.89 -17.04
N ALA A 548 -4.71 30.89 -16.25
CA ALA A 548 -5.60 30.36 -15.21
C ALA A 548 -5.73 31.42 -14.10
N LYS A 549 -6.91 31.97 -13.92
CA LYS A 549 -7.24 32.81 -12.77
C LYS A 549 -7.20 31.97 -11.49
N PRO A 550 -6.57 32.43 -10.40
CA PRO A 550 -6.60 31.70 -9.13
C PRO A 550 -8.01 31.75 -8.53
N VAL A 551 -8.58 30.61 -8.30
CA VAL A 551 -9.79 30.45 -7.49
C VAL A 551 -9.42 30.80 -6.05
N ARG A 552 -10.06 31.80 -5.49
CA ARG A 552 -9.99 32.11 -4.06
C ARG A 552 -10.73 31.00 -3.30
N SER A 553 -10.00 30.11 -2.67
CA SER A 553 -10.54 29.25 -1.63
C SER A 553 -10.47 30.02 -0.30
N THR A 554 -11.62 30.42 0.19
CA THR A 554 -11.81 30.79 1.58
C THR A 554 -11.99 29.52 2.38
N ASP A 555 -10.89 28.98 2.91
CA ASP A 555 -10.96 28.06 4.04
C ASP A 555 -9.69 28.14 4.87
N ALA A 556 -9.88 28.44 6.14
CA ALA A 556 -8.89 28.70 7.15
C ALA A 556 -8.30 27.40 7.71
N ALA A 557 -7.60 26.67 6.90
CA ALA A 557 -6.67 25.64 7.36
C ALA A 557 -5.43 25.64 6.47
N ASP A 558 -4.67 26.71 6.54
CA ASP A 558 -3.30 26.69 6.04
C ASP A 558 -2.54 25.60 6.80
N SER A 559 -2.33 24.47 6.13
CA SER A 559 -1.55 23.41 6.73
C SER A 559 -0.17 23.97 7.07
N PHE A 560 0.31 23.54 8.18
CA PHE A 560 1.55 23.98 8.81
C PHE A 560 2.77 24.00 7.85
N LEU A 561 2.89 23.02 6.97
CA LEU A 561 3.99 22.94 6.00
C LEU A 561 3.92 24.02 4.91
N THR A 562 2.73 24.51 4.59
CA THR A 562 2.53 25.64 3.68
C THR A 562 3.08 26.97 4.26
N ARG A 563 3.09 27.10 5.60
CA ARG A 563 3.69 28.27 6.26
C ARG A 563 5.22 28.25 6.22
N ILE A 564 5.81 27.06 6.38
CA ILE A 564 7.26 26.89 6.24
C ILE A 564 7.73 27.29 4.84
N GLY A 565 7.14 26.70 3.79
CA GLY A 565 7.55 26.94 2.41
C GLY A 565 7.47 28.41 2.03
N ARG A 566 6.37 29.11 2.38
CA ARG A 566 6.23 30.55 2.05
C ARG A 566 7.28 31.43 2.71
N LYS A 567 7.69 31.12 3.95
CA LYS A 567 8.67 31.95 4.65
C LYS A 567 10.10 31.70 4.20
N ILE A 568 10.42 30.44 3.88
CA ILE A 568 11.71 30.06 3.29
C ILE A 568 11.89 30.75 1.93
N ARG A 569 10.87 30.76 1.08
CA ARG A 569 10.90 31.44 -0.23
C ARG A 569 11.21 32.94 -0.12
N ARG A 570 10.61 33.63 0.86
CA ARG A 570 10.88 35.06 1.09
C ARG A 570 12.32 35.35 1.49
N MET A 571 12.99 34.39 2.16
CA MET A 571 14.40 34.55 2.55
C MET A 571 15.36 34.30 1.40
N LEU A 572 15.03 33.41 0.48
CA LEU A 572 15.86 33.12 -0.69
C LEU A 572 15.73 34.13 -1.83
N SER A 573 14.61 34.90 -1.86
CA SER A 573 14.35 35.92 -2.89
C SER A 573 14.75 37.34 -2.47
N GLY A 574 15.27 37.53 -1.28
CA GLY A 574 15.64 38.86 -0.70
C GLY A 574 17.15 39.07 -0.53
N GLY A 575 18.00 38.32 -1.28
CA GLY A 575 19.46 38.52 -1.31
C GLY A 575 19.93 39.02 -2.64
#